data_4b3ed71341029ea809902f599308bcea
#
_entry.id   4b3ed71341029ea809902f599308bcea
#
_cell.length_a   1.000
_cell.length_b   1.000
_cell.length_c   1.000
_cell.angle_alpha   90.00
_cell.angle_beta   90.00
_cell.angle_gamma   90.00
#
_symmetry.space_group_name_H-M   'P 1'
#
loop_
_entity.id
_entity.type
_entity.pdbx_description
1 polymer ?
#
loop_
_entity_poly.entity_id
_entity_poly.type
_entity_poly.pdbx_seq_one_letter_code
_entity_poly.pdbx_strand_id
1 'polypeptide(L)'
;MKDNDPAIVAIERAMVAIRRSQTRRALSRFAARGGGPAVDPTLFGVLDAVEARDGEATVTDIATALGVDQPRASRLVARAVTEGLLERRADQHDARRIHLQLTPAAQTALNRAHANRQAVFAEATAAWGERDRTEFARLLTRFVADFGAVSDR
;
A
#
# COMPACT_ATOMS: atom_id res chain seq x y z
N MET A 1 16.05 -35.15 0.93
CA MET A 1 16.51 -33.77 0.71
C MET A 1 15.71 -33.26 -0.50
N LYS A 2 14.71 -32.42 -0.29
CA LYS A 2 13.97 -31.83 -1.42
C LYS A 2 14.95 -30.90 -2.12
N ASP A 3 15.30 -31.21 -3.36
CA ASP A 3 16.01 -30.26 -4.23
C ASP A 3 15.23 -28.94 -4.23
N ASN A 4 15.85 -27.91 -3.68
CA ASN A 4 15.21 -26.58 -3.65
C ASN A 4 15.15 -26.09 -5.11
N ASP A 5 13.96 -25.98 -5.66
CA ASP A 5 13.74 -25.42 -7.01
C ASP A 5 14.52 -24.09 -7.13
N PRO A 6 15.47 -23.97 -8.06
CA PRO A 6 16.27 -22.75 -8.23
C PRO A 6 15.42 -21.49 -8.43
N ALA A 7 14.23 -21.62 -9.05
CA ALA A 7 13.31 -20.52 -9.23
C ALA A 7 12.72 -20.06 -7.90
N ILE A 8 12.36 -20.98 -7.01
CA ILE A 8 11.85 -20.63 -5.66
C ILE A 8 12.95 -19.94 -4.84
N VAL A 9 14.19 -20.42 -4.91
CA VAL A 9 15.34 -19.76 -4.26
C VAL A 9 15.54 -18.34 -4.79
N ALA A 10 15.42 -18.13 -6.10
CA ALA A 10 15.53 -16.80 -6.71
C ALA A 10 14.42 -15.86 -6.25
N ILE A 11 13.18 -16.34 -6.19
CA ILE A 11 12.02 -15.58 -5.69
C ILE A 11 12.23 -15.17 -4.23
N GLU A 12 12.64 -16.11 -3.36
CA GLU A 12 12.92 -15.82 -1.95
C GLU A 12 13.97 -14.72 -1.80
N ARG A 13 15.11 -14.85 -2.50
CA ARG A 13 16.19 -13.86 -2.47
C ARG A 13 15.73 -12.48 -2.94
N ALA A 14 14.94 -12.43 -4.01
CA ALA A 14 14.38 -11.18 -4.54
C ALA A 14 13.45 -10.51 -3.52
N MET A 15 12.56 -11.28 -2.87
CA MET A 15 11.63 -10.77 -1.85
C MET A 15 12.39 -10.25 -0.62
N VAL A 16 13.44 -10.94 -0.18
CA VAL A 16 14.31 -10.46 0.92
C VAL A 16 15.01 -9.16 0.54
N ALA A 17 15.52 -9.04 -0.70
CA ALA A 17 16.16 -7.82 -1.18
C ALA A 17 15.18 -6.65 -1.24
N ILE A 18 13.94 -6.86 -1.72
CA ILE A 18 12.87 -5.85 -1.72
C ILE A 18 12.58 -5.39 -0.29
N ARG A 19 12.37 -6.31 0.64
CA ARG A 19 12.10 -5.97 2.05
C ARG A 19 13.24 -5.14 2.66
N ARG A 20 14.49 -5.49 2.41
CA ARG A 20 15.66 -4.73 2.89
C ARG A 20 15.72 -3.32 2.30
N SER A 21 15.39 -3.15 1.02
CA SER A 21 15.37 -1.85 0.36
C SER A 21 14.25 -0.95 0.90
N GLN A 22 13.08 -1.51 1.18
CA GLN A 22 11.95 -0.80 1.79
C GLN A 22 12.29 -0.31 3.20
N THR A 23 12.98 -1.12 4.01
CA THR A 23 13.42 -0.74 5.37
C THR A 23 14.46 0.39 5.36
N ARG A 24 15.23 0.56 4.27
CA ARG A 24 16.32 1.54 4.15
C ARG A 24 15.89 2.92 3.63
N ARG A 25 14.65 3.35 3.84
CA ARG A 25 14.16 4.71 3.45
C ARG A 25 14.15 5.01 1.94
N ALA A 26 14.34 4.03 1.07
CA ALA A 26 14.33 4.30 -0.37
C ALA A 26 12.99 4.87 -0.84
N LEU A 27 11.87 4.25 -0.46
CA LEU A 27 10.53 4.69 -0.85
C LEU A 27 10.11 6.03 -0.22
N SER A 28 10.54 6.34 1.02
CA SER A 28 10.25 7.64 1.64
C SER A 28 10.99 8.80 0.98
N ARG A 29 12.18 8.58 0.42
CA ARG A 29 12.90 9.61 -0.36
C ARG A 29 12.23 9.88 -1.70
N PHE A 30 11.55 8.91 -2.29
CA PHE A 30 10.82 9.09 -3.54
C PHE A 30 9.50 9.85 -3.32
N ALA A 31 8.81 9.62 -2.21
CA ALA A 31 7.65 10.42 -1.83
C ALA A 31 8.02 11.90 -1.59
N ALA A 32 9.21 12.18 -1.04
CA ALA A 32 9.69 13.55 -0.75
C ALA A 32 10.10 14.36 -2.00
N ARG A 33 10.42 13.74 -3.12
CA ARG A 33 10.77 14.46 -4.37
C ARG A 33 9.59 15.15 -5.05
N GLY A 34 8.38 14.95 -4.59
CA GLY A 34 7.14 15.44 -5.21
C GLY A 34 6.63 16.81 -4.77
N GLY A 35 7.38 17.62 -4.00
CA GLY A 35 7.12 19.06 -3.80
C GLY A 35 5.76 19.47 -3.22
N GLY A 36 5.09 18.60 -2.43
CA GLY A 36 3.88 18.93 -1.69
C GLY A 36 4.08 18.75 -0.17
N PRO A 37 3.15 19.20 0.70
CA PRO A 37 3.24 18.91 2.11
C PRO A 37 3.37 17.38 2.30
N ALA A 38 4.48 16.98 2.96
CA ALA A 38 4.79 15.58 3.17
C ALA A 38 3.75 15.00 4.15
N VAL A 39 2.89 14.12 3.66
CA VAL A 39 2.05 13.29 4.54
C VAL A 39 2.97 12.35 5.31
N ASP A 40 2.78 12.27 6.62
CA ASP A 40 3.51 11.33 7.48
C ASP A 40 3.42 9.90 6.89
N PRO A 41 4.53 9.18 6.76
CA PRO A 41 4.54 7.82 6.19
C PRO A 41 3.55 6.85 6.86
N THR A 42 3.30 7.04 8.17
CA THR A 42 2.34 6.21 8.90
C THR A 42 0.90 6.52 8.47
N LEU A 43 0.57 7.80 8.26
CA LEU A 43 -0.73 8.19 7.73
C LEU A 43 -0.89 7.77 6.26
N PHE A 44 0.19 7.75 5.49
CA PHE A 44 0.16 7.22 4.13
C PHE A 44 -0.35 5.77 4.09
N GLY A 45 0.12 4.91 5.00
CA GLY A 45 -0.38 3.54 5.12
C GLY A 45 -1.88 3.47 5.44
N VAL A 46 -2.39 4.41 6.25
CA VAL A 46 -3.85 4.52 6.51
C VAL A 46 -4.60 4.90 5.23
N LEU A 47 -4.11 5.89 4.48
CA LEU A 47 -4.76 6.33 3.24
C LEU A 47 -4.76 5.23 2.16
N ASP A 48 -3.63 4.53 1.97
CA ASP A 48 -3.54 3.37 1.07
C ASP A 48 -4.56 2.28 1.44
N ALA A 49 -4.75 2.02 2.73
CA ALA A 49 -5.71 1.01 3.21
C ALA A 49 -7.18 1.44 2.98
N VAL A 50 -7.49 2.74 3.09
CA VAL A 50 -8.83 3.28 2.78
C VAL A 50 -9.07 3.23 1.27
N GLU A 51 -8.09 3.60 0.44
CA GLU A 51 -8.18 3.55 -1.02
C GLU A 51 -8.49 2.13 -1.51
N ALA A 52 -7.82 1.12 -0.96
CA ALA A 52 -8.02 -0.29 -1.31
C ALA A 52 -9.43 -0.83 -1.01
N ARG A 53 -10.25 -0.10 -0.27
CA ARG A 53 -11.64 -0.46 0.11
C ARG A 53 -12.71 0.40 -0.56
N ASP A 54 -12.35 1.21 -1.56
CA ASP A 54 -13.28 2.04 -2.34
C ASP A 54 -14.25 2.89 -1.49
N GLY A 55 -13.79 3.39 -0.33
CA GLY A 55 -14.58 4.23 0.58
C GLY A 55 -15.48 3.46 1.56
N GLU A 56 -15.38 2.14 1.63
CA GLU A 56 -16.09 1.29 2.61
C GLU A 56 -15.20 0.84 3.77
N ALA A 57 -14.02 1.42 3.93
CA ALA A 57 -13.08 1.05 4.98
C ALA A 57 -13.61 1.39 6.37
N THR A 58 -13.44 0.47 7.30
CA THR A 58 -13.68 0.67 8.73
C THR A 58 -12.36 0.78 9.50
N VAL A 59 -12.41 1.21 10.76
CA VAL A 59 -11.21 1.21 11.63
C VAL A 59 -10.62 -0.20 11.80
N THR A 60 -11.47 -1.23 11.79
CA THR A 60 -11.04 -2.64 11.87
C THR A 60 -10.27 -3.05 10.61
N ASP A 61 -10.71 -2.62 9.44
CA ASP A 61 -9.99 -2.86 8.19
C ASP A 61 -8.59 -2.22 8.21
N ILE A 62 -8.50 -1.01 8.74
CA ILE A 62 -7.21 -0.31 8.89
C ILE A 62 -6.29 -1.05 9.88
N ALA A 63 -6.83 -1.52 11.01
CA ALA A 63 -6.06 -2.30 11.98
C ALA A 63 -5.45 -3.56 11.33
N THR A 64 -6.27 -4.29 10.57
CA THR A 64 -5.84 -5.49 9.83
C THR A 64 -4.79 -5.16 8.77
N ALA A 65 -5.05 -4.15 7.93
CA ALA A 65 -4.17 -3.78 6.82
C ALA A 65 -2.78 -3.32 7.31
N LEU A 66 -2.73 -2.63 8.44
CA LEU A 66 -1.47 -2.13 9.03
C LEU A 66 -0.80 -3.12 10.00
N GLY A 67 -1.46 -4.23 10.35
CA GLY A 67 -0.97 -5.17 11.35
C GLY A 67 -0.81 -4.54 12.73
N VAL A 68 -1.74 -3.65 13.13
CA VAL A 68 -1.74 -2.96 14.43
C VAL A 68 -3.00 -3.29 15.22
N ASP A 69 -2.97 -3.02 16.53
CA ASP A 69 -4.15 -3.16 17.37
C ASP A 69 -5.22 -2.09 17.07
N GLN A 70 -6.46 -2.39 17.46
CA GLN A 70 -7.62 -1.50 17.26
C GLN A 70 -7.44 -0.10 17.89
N PRO A 71 -6.91 0.05 19.15
CA PRO A 71 -6.67 1.36 19.73
C PRO A 71 -5.67 2.19 18.92
N ARG A 72 -4.63 1.57 18.38
CA ARG A 72 -3.62 2.25 17.55
C ARG A 72 -4.21 2.67 16.22
N ALA A 73 -4.97 1.79 15.55
CA ALA A 73 -5.69 2.14 14.33
C ALA A 73 -6.66 3.30 14.54
N SER A 74 -7.43 3.29 15.63
CA SER A 74 -8.35 4.38 16.00
C SER A 74 -7.64 5.72 16.15
N ARG A 75 -6.47 5.75 16.79
CA ARG A 75 -5.66 6.97 16.95
C ARG A 75 -5.12 7.49 15.63
N LEU A 76 -4.65 6.59 14.74
CA LEU A 76 -4.16 6.96 13.42
C LEU A 76 -5.28 7.53 12.55
N VAL A 77 -6.46 6.90 12.56
CA VAL A 77 -7.65 7.41 11.87
C VAL A 77 -8.08 8.76 12.41
N ALA A 78 -8.14 8.93 13.73
CA ALA A 78 -8.49 10.22 14.35
C ALA A 78 -7.52 11.32 13.94
N ARG A 79 -6.21 11.02 13.90
CA ARG A 79 -5.18 11.94 13.42
C ARG A 79 -5.38 12.30 11.94
N ALA A 80 -5.63 11.31 11.08
CA ALA A 80 -5.87 11.54 9.66
C ALA A 80 -7.12 12.40 9.41
N VAL A 81 -8.18 12.24 10.23
CA VAL A 81 -9.36 13.10 10.19
C VAL A 81 -9.02 14.52 10.63
N THR A 82 -8.28 14.68 11.73
CA THR A 82 -7.84 16.00 12.23
C THR A 82 -6.96 16.74 11.21
N GLU A 83 -6.11 16.02 10.48
CA GLU A 83 -5.26 16.59 9.42
C GLU A 83 -6.03 16.83 8.10
N GLY A 84 -7.34 16.56 8.04
CA GLY A 84 -8.19 16.78 6.87
C GLY A 84 -7.91 15.80 5.72
N LEU A 85 -7.37 14.62 6.04
CA LEU A 85 -7.05 13.58 5.06
C LEU A 85 -8.18 12.55 4.92
N LEU A 86 -8.95 12.33 5.98
CA LEU A 86 -10.10 11.41 6.00
C LEU A 86 -11.36 12.11 6.49
N GLU A 87 -12.50 11.60 6.01
CA GLU A 87 -13.82 11.91 6.52
C GLU A 87 -14.49 10.64 7.03
N ARG A 88 -15.33 10.80 8.07
CA ARG A 88 -16.18 9.73 8.59
C ARG A 88 -17.56 9.89 8.00
N ARG A 89 -18.10 8.84 7.38
CA ARG A 89 -19.47 8.82 6.85
C ARG A 89 -20.25 7.67 7.47
N ALA A 90 -21.47 7.97 7.90
CA ALA A 90 -22.39 6.92 8.29
C ALA A 90 -22.83 6.13 7.05
N ASP A 91 -22.94 4.80 7.19
CA ASP A 91 -23.49 3.93 6.17
C ASP A 91 -24.95 4.30 5.90
N GLN A 92 -25.37 4.30 4.65
CA GLN A 92 -26.74 4.65 4.25
C GLN A 92 -27.78 3.61 4.70
N HIS A 93 -27.35 2.36 4.96
CA HIS A 93 -28.24 1.25 5.30
C HIS A 93 -28.16 0.89 6.79
N ASP A 94 -27.05 1.25 7.46
CA ASP A 94 -26.86 1.02 8.90
C ASP A 94 -26.08 2.19 9.52
N ALA A 95 -26.82 3.13 10.12
CA ALA A 95 -26.25 4.33 10.78
C ALA A 95 -25.27 4.01 11.93
N ARG A 96 -25.19 2.74 12.36
CA ARG A 96 -24.20 2.27 13.35
C ARG A 96 -22.82 1.98 12.72
N ARG A 97 -22.77 1.81 11.40
CA ARG A 97 -21.54 1.62 10.65
C ARG A 97 -21.01 2.96 10.19
N ILE A 98 -19.73 3.18 10.50
CA ILE A 98 -19.01 4.38 10.05
C ILE A 98 -17.93 3.92 9.07
N HIS A 99 -18.00 4.43 7.86
CA HIS A 99 -16.98 4.25 6.84
C HIS A 99 -16.04 5.45 6.78
N LEU A 100 -14.82 5.17 6.37
CA LEU A 100 -13.76 6.15 6.17
C LEU A 100 -13.65 6.45 4.68
N GLN A 101 -13.64 7.72 4.34
CA GLN A 101 -13.46 8.18 2.96
C GLN A 101 -12.28 9.12 2.86
N LEU A 102 -11.57 9.06 1.74
CA LEU A 102 -10.51 9.98 1.40
C LEU A 102 -11.08 11.36 1.08
N THR A 103 -10.47 12.40 1.63
CA THR A 103 -10.74 13.77 1.17
C THR A 103 -10.07 14.02 -0.19
N PRO A 104 -10.51 15.06 -0.96
CA PRO A 104 -9.82 15.46 -2.19
C PRO A 104 -8.33 15.75 -1.99
N ALA A 105 -7.94 16.28 -0.84
CA ALA A 105 -6.55 16.53 -0.50
C ALA A 105 -5.75 15.22 -0.34
N ALA A 106 -6.32 14.23 0.34
CA ALA A 106 -5.73 12.92 0.49
C ALA A 106 -5.62 12.19 -0.86
N GLN A 107 -6.67 12.24 -1.69
CA GLN A 107 -6.64 11.65 -3.02
C GLN A 107 -5.55 12.26 -3.89
N THR A 108 -5.37 13.59 -3.84
CA THR A 108 -4.29 14.28 -4.55
C THR A 108 -2.91 13.81 -4.07
N ALA A 109 -2.73 13.65 -2.75
CA ALA A 109 -1.47 13.16 -2.18
C ALA A 109 -1.18 11.71 -2.60
N LEU A 110 -2.19 10.83 -2.58
CA LEU A 110 -2.06 9.44 -3.05
C LEU A 110 -1.73 9.37 -4.53
N ASN A 111 -2.44 10.10 -5.39
CA ASN A 111 -2.18 10.11 -6.83
C ASN A 111 -0.74 10.53 -7.14
N ARG A 112 -0.22 11.53 -6.41
CA ARG A 112 1.18 11.95 -6.54
C ARG A 112 2.15 10.85 -6.11
N ALA A 113 1.87 10.18 -5.00
CA ALA A 113 2.71 9.07 -4.54
C ALA A 113 2.67 7.89 -5.52
N HIS A 114 1.51 7.56 -6.09
CA HIS A 114 1.38 6.55 -7.12
C HIS A 114 2.21 6.91 -8.36
N ALA A 115 2.10 8.15 -8.86
CA ALA A 115 2.88 8.62 -9.99
C ALA A 115 4.39 8.52 -9.74
N ASN A 116 4.85 8.89 -8.56
CA ASN A 116 6.26 8.79 -8.18
C ASN A 116 6.73 7.32 -8.11
N ARG A 117 5.94 6.41 -7.52
CA ARG A 117 6.25 4.97 -7.50
C ARG A 117 6.29 4.38 -8.91
N GLN A 118 5.31 4.75 -9.76
CA GLN A 118 5.27 4.31 -11.16
C GLN A 118 6.50 4.79 -11.94
N ALA A 119 6.94 6.02 -11.74
CA ALA A 119 8.16 6.54 -12.38
C ALA A 119 9.41 5.73 -11.99
N VAL A 120 9.54 5.36 -10.71
CA VAL A 120 10.65 4.50 -10.24
C VAL A 120 10.60 3.12 -10.88
N PHE A 121 9.44 2.50 -10.96
CA PHE A 121 9.29 1.19 -11.59
C PHE A 121 9.50 1.25 -13.10
N ALA A 122 9.08 2.34 -13.74
CA ALA A 122 9.37 2.58 -15.16
C ALA A 122 10.88 2.70 -15.40
N GLU A 123 11.59 3.44 -14.56
CA GLU A 123 13.06 3.56 -14.63
C GLU A 123 13.75 2.21 -14.38
N ALA A 124 13.34 1.47 -13.36
CA ALA A 124 13.91 0.16 -13.03
C ALA A 124 13.71 -0.88 -14.15
N THR A 125 12.66 -0.73 -14.95
CA THR A 125 12.34 -1.63 -16.05
C THR A 125 12.57 -1.01 -17.44
N ALA A 126 13.28 0.12 -17.52
CA ALA A 126 13.46 0.86 -18.78
C ALA A 126 14.18 0.05 -19.87
N ALA A 127 15.12 -0.80 -19.47
CA ALA A 127 15.85 -1.68 -20.40
C ALA A 127 15.10 -2.97 -20.79
N TRP A 128 13.92 -3.20 -20.21
CA TRP A 128 13.16 -4.42 -20.48
C TRP A 128 12.31 -4.25 -21.74
N GLY A 129 12.17 -5.33 -22.52
CA GLY A 129 11.19 -5.39 -23.58
C GLY A 129 9.75 -5.26 -23.05
N GLU A 130 8.84 -4.76 -23.88
CA GLU A 130 7.43 -4.62 -23.52
C GLU A 130 6.81 -5.96 -23.08
N ARG A 131 7.16 -7.05 -23.77
CA ARG A 131 6.69 -8.39 -23.44
C ARG A 131 7.11 -8.81 -22.03
N ASP A 132 8.38 -8.63 -21.67
CA ASP A 132 8.90 -9.02 -20.36
C ASP A 132 8.28 -8.19 -19.23
N ARG A 133 8.10 -6.91 -19.46
CA ARG A 133 7.45 -6.00 -18.51
C ARG A 133 5.99 -6.38 -18.27
N THR A 134 5.25 -6.68 -19.34
CA THR A 134 3.85 -7.13 -19.25
C THR A 134 3.73 -8.48 -18.55
N GLU A 135 4.59 -9.42 -18.88
CA GLU A 135 4.59 -10.74 -18.25
C GLU A 135 4.99 -10.68 -16.78
N PHE A 136 5.97 -9.87 -16.45
CA PHE A 136 6.35 -9.62 -15.05
C PHE A 136 5.20 -9.02 -14.24
N ALA A 137 4.50 -8.03 -14.79
CA ALA A 137 3.33 -7.42 -14.13
C ALA A 137 2.24 -8.48 -13.86
N ARG A 138 1.94 -9.30 -14.85
CA ARG A 138 0.95 -10.39 -14.74
C ARG A 138 1.35 -11.42 -13.66
N LEU A 139 2.60 -11.88 -13.70
CA LEU A 139 3.10 -12.87 -12.75
C LEU A 139 3.21 -12.32 -11.33
N LEU A 140 3.65 -11.07 -11.18
CA LEU A 140 3.76 -10.43 -9.87
C LEU A 140 2.38 -10.23 -9.24
N THR A 141 1.38 -9.78 -10.01
CA THR A 141 0.01 -9.62 -9.52
C THR A 141 -0.57 -10.96 -9.04
N ARG A 142 -0.36 -12.02 -9.82
CA ARG A 142 -0.76 -13.37 -9.44
C ARG A 142 -0.03 -13.84 -8.17
N PHE A 143 1.28 -13.65 -8.11
CA PHE A 143 2.08 -14.04 -6.95
C PHE A 143 1.59 -13.38 -5.67
N VAL A 144 1.28 -12.08 -5.71
CA VAL A 144 0.77 -11.33 -4.54
C VAL A 144 -0.57 -11.89 -4.08
N ALA A 145 -1.48 -12.22 -4.99
CA ALA A 145 -2.77 -12.81 -4.66
C ALA A 145 -2.61 -14.20 -4.02
N ASP A 146 -1.79 -15.06 -4.63
CA ASP A 146 -1.55 -16.44 -4.14
C ASP A 146 -0.81 -16.42 -2.79
N PHE A 147 0.15 -15.49 -2.60
CA PHE A 147 0.90 -15.33 -1.36
C PHE A 147 0.02 -14.88 -0.20
N GLY A 148 -0.92 -13.95 -0.43
CA GLY A 148 -1.90 -13.55 0.56
C GLY A 148 -2.72 -14.75 1.05
N ALA A 149 -3.25 -15.56 0.13
CA ALA A 149 -4.04 -16.74 0.46
C ALA A 149 -3.27 -17.83 1.26
N VAL A 150 -1.94 -17.87 1.14
CA VAL A 150 -1.08 -18.79 1.93
C VAL A 150 -0.80 -18.23 3.31
N SER A 151 -0.64 -16.91 3.43
CA SER A 151 -0.29 -16.23 4.69
C SER A 151 -1.47 -16.14 5.67
N ASP A 152 -2.70 -16.26 5.18
CA ASP A 152 -3.93 -16.21 5.98
C ASP A 152 -4.35 -17.57 6.55
N ARG A 153 -3.57 -18.63 6.31
CA ARG A 153 -3.80 -20.00 6.83
C ARG A 153 -3.02 -20.26 8.10
#